data_006a0cd526486ca77de88d5de9a11a4d
#
_entry.id   006a0cd526486ca77de88d5de9a11a4d
#
_cell.length_a   1.000
_cell.length_b   1.000
_cell.length_c   1.000
_cell.angle_alpha   90.00
_cell.angle_beta   90.00
_cell.angle_gamma   90.00
#
_symmetry.space_group_name_H-M   'P 1'
#
loop_
_entity.id
_entity.type
_entity.pdbx_description
1 polymer ?
#
loop_
_entity_poly.entity_id
_entity_poly.type
_entity_poly.pdbx_seq_one_letter_code
_entity_poly.pdbx_strand_id
1 'polypeptide(L)'
;MNQRSTAKWDDKSMERFETPAVNWKWWKTGPQWYEVVHWAGTGVSGWKDGLKGEAEFRFPTGLMAEPDGSLLIADTRNHRLRKVNEGGQVRTVAGTVAHTSADTIPKGGLRDGGASQAMFNEPVGMAKDKAGNLYIADSANHVIRKLDRDGRVTTAAGDGVAGWRDGSGTSARFNQPRSIVAANDGTLYVADTLNHVIRRIDPKGNVSTLNARSERIVEYSPGAVAAAGDYLDGALAQARFNEPSSLVMNADGQLIVADTGNHRIRLIDVAKQSVTTLAGNSSTANYSKHFPNASLYAAGGYRDGKASEALFNGPTGIALTDEGGVVVADRWNHEIRYVYKGSVCTLSGQAEQSGDADGVASFAEFHEPAAVAVLPNGTIAVADAFNNAIRLIRRYELPQGVIPSGRELGVKDKDIQLVYNRRLIKTDAAPVIQNGRTFLPLRVVADTLGYKTEWSADGQVRFSFGEIEFEMKAGSKQAVRREHGTVSELQLQDAPFVHEGHIVVPVRFVAEQFGFHVQWITEARAVVIRDQIYVRYAATGSHFPPRR
;
A
#
# COMPACT_ATOMS: atom_id res chain seq x y z
N MET A 1 -25.71 -16.02 -2.33
CA MET A 1 -25.57 -15.63 -3.74
C MET A 1 -25.56 -14.11 -3.79
N ASN A 2 -24.43 -13.50 -3.56
CA ASN A 2 -24.27 -12.04 -3.64
C ASN A 2 -23.65 -11.71 -4.99
N GLN A 3 -24.39 -10.98 -5.79
CA GLN A 3 -23.90 -10.43 -7.05
C GLN A 3 -22.77 -9.43 -6.75
N ARG A 4 -21.57 -9.76 -7.19
CA ARG A 4 -20.42 -8.85 -7.17
C ARG A 4 -20.68 -7.73 -8.18
N SER A 5 -20.87 -6.51 -7.72
CA SER A 5 -20.77 -5.33 -8.57
C SER A 5 -19.29 -5.08 -8.82
N THR A 6 -18.77 -5.59 -9.93
CA THR A 6 -17.53 -5.07 -10.49
C THR A 6 -17.79 -3.62 -10.89
N ALA A 7 -17.24 -2.67 -10.15
CA ALA A 7 -17.23 -1.28 -10.56
C ALA A 7 -16.51 -1.19 -11.91
N LYS A 8 -17.27 -1.08 -12.98
CA LYS A 8 -16.74 -0.79 -14.31
C LYS A 8 -16.25 0.65 -14.29
N TRP A 9 -14.95 0.81 -14.29
CA TRP A 9 -14.32 2.07 -14.65
C TRP A 9 -14.60 2.31 -16.12
N ASP A 10 -15.59 3.16 -16.43
CA ASP A 10 -15.79 3.58 -17.80
C ASP A 10 -14.88 4.80 -18.07
N ASP A 11 -14.27 4.83 -19.27
CA ASP A 11 -13.37 5.91 -19.71
C ASP A 11 -14.01 7.31 -19.62
N LYS A 12 -15.34 7.39 -19.56
CA LYS A 12 -16.07 8.67 -19.51
C LYS A 12 -16.15 9.29 -18.11
N SER A 13 -15.93 8.51 -17.05
CA SER A 13 -15.87 9.06 -15.69
C SER A 13 -14.58 9.83 -15.43
N MET A 14 -13.55 9.62 -16.23
CA MET A 14 -12.23 10.29 -16.13
C MET A 14 -12.20 11.66 -16.86
N GLU A 15 -13.08 11.92 -17.81
CA GLU A 15 -13.09 13.19 -18.59
C GLU A 15 -13.69 14.40 -17.82
N ARG A 16 -14.27 14.22 -16.65
CA ARG A 16 -14.92 15.31 -15.89
C ARG A 16 -14.00 16.09 -14.94
N PHE A 17 -12.74 15.79 -14.90
CA PHE A 17 -11.78 16.51 -14.04
C PHE A 17 -10.75 17.27 -14.87
N GLU A 18 -11.19 18.31 -15.58
CA GLU A 18 -10.29 19.32 -16.13
C GLU A 18 -9.66 20.11 -14.98
N THR A 19 -8.37 19.90 -14.76
CA THR A 19 -7.56 20.76 -13.90
C THR A 19 -6.23 21.10 -14.59
N PRO A 20 -5.67 22.32 -14.35
CA PRO A 20 -4.52 22.82 -15.08
C PRO A 20 -3.27 21.98 -14.88
N ALA A 21 -2.40 22.02 -15.88
CA ALA A 21 -1.17 21.28 -16.06
C ALA A 21 -0.29 21.23 -14.80
N VAL A 22 -0.39 20.16 -14.05
CA VAL A 22 0.60 19.72 -13.06
C VAL A 22 0.93 18.26 -13.37
N ASN A 23 2.21 17.92 -13.28
CA ASN A 23 2.79 16.62 -13.68
C ASN A 23 2.35 15.46 -12.76
N TRP A 24 1.10 15.02 -12.90
CA TRP A 24 0.44 14.04 -12.05
C TRP A 24 0.71 12.63 -12.48
N LYS A 25 1.41 11.88 -11.69
CA LYS A 25 1.79 10.50 -12.04
C LYS A 25 0.73 9.48 -11.64
N TRP A 26 0.06 9.66 -10.49
CA TRP A 26 -0.83 8.64 -9.92
C TRP A 26 -2.29 8.72 -10.40
N TRP A 27 -2.86 9.91 -10.39
CA TRP A 27 -4.29 10.13 -10.62
C TRP A 27 -4.76 9.94 -12.06
N LYS A 28 -3.93 10.29 -13.04
CA LYS A 28 -4.32 10.22 -14.47
C LYS A 28 -4.18 8.83 -15.08
N THR A 29 -3.46 7.91 -14.47
CA THR A 29 -3.09 6.65 -15.11
C THR A 29 -3.87 5.44 -14.58
N GLY A 30 -4.51 5.55 -13.41
CA GLY A 30 -5.24 4.44 -12.78
C GLY A 30 -4.34 3.30 -12.28
N PRO A 31 -4.86 2.42 -11.42
CA PRO A 31 -4.08 1.35 -10.78
C PRO A 31 -3.49 0.33 -11.76
N GLN A 32 -4.05 0.19 -12.96
CA GLN A 32 -3.55 -0.71 -14.00
C GLN A 32 -2.14 -0.36 -14.50
N TRP A 33 -1.66 0.88 -14.28
CA TRP A 33 -0.32 1.31 -14.66
C TRP A 33 0.74 1.03 -13.60
N TYR A 34 0.34 0.51 -12.47
CA TYR A 34 1.21 0.23 -11.36
C TYR A 34 1.36 -1.25 -11.13
N GLU A 35 2.47 -1.60 -10.53
CA GLU A 35 2.77 -2.95 -10.10
C GLU A 35 3.21 -2.94 -8.64
N VAL A 36 2.92 -4.01 -7.95
CA VAL A 36 3.48 -4.30 -6.64
C VAL A 36 4.62 -5.28 -6.82
N VAL A 37 5.75 -4.96 -6.22
CA VAL A 37 6.92 -5.82 -6.23
C VAL A 37 7.51 -5.92 -4.84
N HIS A 38 8.04 -7.06 -4.53
CA HIS A 38 8.80 -7.28 -3.32
C HIS A 38 10.12 -6.49 -3.34
N TRP A 39 10.42 -5.74 -2.28
CA TRP A 39 11.67 -5.00 -2.15
C TRP A 39 12.63 -5.63 -1.17
N ALA A 40 12.18 -5.98 0.05
CA ALA A 40 13.01 -6.59 1.07
C ALA A 40 12.19 -7.46 2.03
N GLY A 41 12.83 -8.48 2.58
CA GLY A 41 12.26 -9.46 3.50
C GLY A 41 11.96 -10.79 2.82
N THR A 42 12.23 -11.90 3.47
CA THR A 42 11.91 -13.26 2.93
C THR A 42 10.45 -13.64 3.13
N GLY A 43 9.69 -12.89 3.93
CA GLY A 43 8.39 -13.30 4.47
C GLY A 43 8.50 -14.12 5.75
N VAL A 44 9.65 -14.70 6.02
CA VAL A 44 9.92 -15.42 7.27
C VAL A 44 10.16 -14.41 8.40
N SER A 45 9.53 -14.68 9.55
CA SER A 45 9.70 -13.86 10.75
C SER A 45 11.09 -14.08 11.36
N GLY A 46 11.93 -13.05 11.36
CA GLY A 46 13.30 -13.09 11.86
C GLY A 46 13.93 -11.70 11.87
N TRP A 47 15.25 -11.62 12.09
CA TRP A 47 15.99 -10.34 12.17
C TRP A 47 17.29 -10.31 11.36
N LYS A 48 17.43 -11.18 10.39
CA LYS A 48 18.64 -11.27 9.57
C LYS A 48 18.81 -10.01 8.73
N ASP A 49 20.02 -9.43 8.74
CA ASP A 49 20.46 -8.44 7.76
C ASP A 49 20.92 -9.17 6.47
N GLY A 50 20.88 -8.50 5.32
CA GLY A 50 21.30 -9.10 4.05
C GLY A 50 20.71 -8.43 2.84
N LEU A 51 20.87 -9.07 1.68
CA LEU A 51 20.23 -8.63 0.44
C LEU A 51 18.70 -8.84 0.50
N LYS A 52 17.99 -8.19 -0.40
CA LYS A 52 16.50 -8.18 -0.45
C LYS A 52 15.83 -9.55 -0.25
N GLY A 53 16.40 -10.61 -0.83
CA GLY A 53 15.88 -11.98 -0.75
C GLY A 53 16.44 -12.80 0.42
N GLU A 54 17.22 -12.21 1.33
CA GLU A 54 17.86 -12.87 2.47
C GLU A 54 17.53 -12.22 3.80
N ALA A 55 17.17 -10.94 3.77
CA ALA A 55 16.81 -10.18 4.97
C ALA A 55 15.50 -10.72 5.57
N GLU A 56 15.38 -10.63 6.87
CA GLU A 56 14.19 -11.02 7.61
C GLU A 56 13.71 -9.86 8.46
N PHE A 57 12.39 -9.73 8.59
CA PHE A 57 11.72 -8.78 9.47
C PHE A 57 10.75 -9.51 10.38
N ARG A 58 10.29 -8.82 11.43
CA ARG A 58 9.23 -9.30 12.28
C ARG A 58 8.23 -8.17 12.53
N PHE A 59 7.11 -8.23 11.81
CA PHE A 59 6.02 -7.28 11.96
C PHE A 59 6.49 -5.81 11.83
N PRO A 60 7.09 -5.40 10.70
CA PRO A 60 7.51 -4.02 10.48
C PRO A 60 6.29 -3.11 10.42
N THR A 61 6.27 -2.02 11.20
CA THR A 61 5.09 -1.12 11.26
C THR A 61 5.40 0.36 11.12
N GLY A 62 6.65 0.75 10.99
CA GLY A 62 7.03 2.14 10.78
C GLY A 62 7.98 2.28 9.59
N LEU A 63 7.73 3.27 8.75
CA LEU A 63 8.54 3.60 7.58
C LEU A 63 8.86 5.08 7.55
N MET A 64 10.09 5.43 7.15
CA MET A 64 10.48 6.79 6.85
C MET A 64 11.41 6.81 5.64
N ALA A 65 11.00 7.47 4.57
CA ALA A 65 11.81 7.66 3.38
C ALA A 65 12.94 8.65 3.65
N GLU A 66 14.11 8.37 3.08
CA GLU A 66 15.30 9.22 3.13
C GLU A 66 15.48 9.93 1.77
N PRO A 67 16.10 11.12 1.73
CA PRO A 67 16.36 11.83 0.48
C PRO A 67 17.26 11.07 -0.50
N ASP A 68 18.06 10.12 -0.02
CA ASP A 68 18.94 9.27 -0.83
C ASP A 68 18.21 8.05 -1.44
N GLY A 69 16.88 8.00 -1.37
CA GLY A 69 16.07 6.87 -1.88
C GLY A 69 16.06 5.65 -0.96
N SER A 70 16.81 5.65 0.12
CA SER A 70 16.76 4.59 1.12
C SER A 70 15.55 4.75 2.05
N LEU A 71 15.22 3.69 2.80
CA LEU A 71 14.10 3.66 3.71
C LEU A 71 14.56 3.22 5.10
N LEU A 72 14.22 4.00 6.13
CA LEU A 72 14.27 3.55 7.52
C LEU A 72 13.01 2.77 7.86
N ILE A 73 13.18 1.68 8.59
CA ILE A 73 12.15 0.72 8.94
C ILE A 73 12.18 0.51 10.45
N ALA A 74 11.07 0.72 11.12
CA ALA A 74 10.86 0.21 12.46
C ALA A 74 10.46 -1.27 12.36
N ASP A 75 11.41 -2.14 12.64
CA ASP A 75 11.25 -3.60 12.69
C ASP A 75 10.71 -3.97 14.08
N THR A 76 9.43 -3.67 14.26
CA THR A 76 8.77 -3.40 15.55
C THR A 76 8.91 -4.55 16.52
N ARG A 77 8.58 -5.78 16.12
CA ARG A 77 8.69 -6.96 17.00
C ARG A 77 10.09 -7.54 17.11
N ASN A 78 11.05 -6.99 16.35
CA ASN A 78 12.49 -7.20 16.55
C ASN A 78 13.12 -6.12 17.42
N HIS A 79 12.35 -5.11 17.83
CA HIS A 79 12.81 -4.01 18.70
C HIS A 79 14.02 -3.27 18.13
N ARG A 80 14.07 -3.06 16.80
CA ARG A 80 15.21 -2.51 16.07
C ARG A 80 14.78 -1.50 15.02
N LEU A 81 15.73 -0.64 14.67
CA LEU A 81 15.63 0.20 13.48
C LEU A 81 16.51 -0.39 12.39
N ARG A 82 15.95 -0.58 11.22
CA ARG A 82 16.64 -1.13 10.05
C ARG A 82 16.65 -0.09 8.93
N LYS A 83 17.57 -0.21 8.01
CA LYS A 83 17.64 0.61 6.79
C LYS A 83 17.77 -0.30 5.58
N VAL A 84 16.97 -0.06 4.55
CA VAL A 84 17.12 -0.67 3.23
C VAL A 84 17.58 0.41 2.25
N ASN A 85 18.63 0.13 1.47
CA ASN A 85 19.08 1.00 0.39
C ASN A 85 18.35 0.70 -0.93
N GLU A 86 18.55 1.52 -1.96
CA GLU A 86 17.93 1.32 -3.28
C GLU A 86 18.17 -0.08 -3.86
N GLY A 87 19.35 -0.66 -3.64
CA GLY A 87 19.72 -2.01 -4.07
C GLY A 87 19.01 -3.13 -3.31
N GLY A 88 18.24 -2.80 -2.26
CA GLY A 88 17.51 -3.75 -1.44
C GLY A 88 18.38 -4.40 -0.35
N GLN A 89 19.56 -3.86 -0.05
CA GLN A 89 20.35 -4.34 1.07
C GLN A 89 19.85 -3.76 2.39
N VAL A 90 19.53 -4.64 3.32
CA VAL A 90 19.03 -4.32 4.66
C VAL A 90 20.16 -4.42 5.68
N ARG A 91 20.22 -3.42 6.56
CA ARG A 91 21.13 -3.41 7.72
C ARG A 91 20.44 -2.87 8.96
N THR A 92 20.86 -3.34 10.12
CA THR A 92 20.44 -2.78 11.40
C THR A 92 21.14 -1.43 11.63
N VAL A 93 20.36 -0.40 12.01
CA VAL A 93 20.84 0.97 12.29
C VAL A 93 20.98 1.20 13.78
N ALA A 94 19.99 0.77 14.55
CA ALA A 94 20.00 0.89 16.00
C ALA A 94 19.12 -0.18 16.65
N GLY A 95 19.42 -0.48 17.89
CA GLY A 95 18.66 -1.42 18.69
C GLY A 95 19.34 -2.77 18.86
N THR A 96 19.37 -3.24 20.10
CA THR A 96 19.72 -4.59 20.48
C THR A 96 18.64 -5.17 21.37
N VAL A 97 18.64 -6.46 21.57
CA VAL A 97 17.70 -7.17 22.42
C VAL A 97 18.43 -7.95 23.49
N ALA A 98 17.77 -8.21 24.62
CA ALA A 98 18.32 -9.14 25.60
C ALA A 98 18.42 -10.53 24.96
N HIS A 99 19.59 -11.15 25.06
CA HIS A 99 19.78 -12.53 24.61
C HIS A 99 18.94 -13.46 25.48
N THR A 100 17.97 -14.09 24.85
CA THR A 100 17.30 -15.25 25.37
C THR A 100 17.65 -16.42 24.43
N SER A 101 17.62 -17.68 24.94
CA SER A 101 17.96 -18.89 24.17
C SER A 101 17.36 -18.87 22.77
N ALA A 102 18.00 -19.53 21.81
CA ALA A 102 17.83 -19.46 20.36
C ALA A 102 16.38 -19.55 19.82
N ASP A 103 15.42 -19.98 20.61
CA ASP A 103 14.03 -20.22 20.22
C ASP A 103 13.03 -19.21 20.79
N THR A 104 13.48 -18.11 21.37
CA THR A 104 12.58 -17.16 22.03
C THR A 104 12.38 -15.87 21.21
N ILE A 105 11.15 -15.35 21.28
CA ILE A 105 10.80 -14.04 20.73
C ILE A 105 11.72 -12.98 21.36
N PRO A 106 12.34 -12.10 20.56
CA PRO A 106 13.19 -11.03 21.09
C PRO A 106 12.47 -10.24 22.17
N LYS A 107 13.16 -9.91 23.25
CA LYS A 107 12.62 -9.06 24.31
C LYS A 107 13.18 -7.64 24.16
N GLY A 108 12.28 -6.70 24.01
CA GLY A 108 12.61 -5.28 24.05
C GLY A 108 12.99 -4.80 25.45
N GLY A 109 13.40 -3.55 25.53
CA GLY A 109 13.72 -2.89 26.80
C GLY A 109 13.96 -1.41 26.62
N LEU A 110 14.11 -0.70 27.72
CA LEU A 110 14.44 0.72 27.74
C LEU A 110 15.89 0.88 28.22
N ARG A 111 16.78 1.20 27.28
CA ARG A 111 18.19 1.51 27.58
C ARG A 111 18.74 2.54 26.63
N ASP A 112 19.28 3.61 27.16
CA ASP A 112 20.03 4.63 26.42
C ASP A 112 21.48 4.14 26.16
N GLY A 113 22.16 4.74 25.18
CA GLY A 113 23.56 4.38 24.85
C GLY A 113 23.88 4.55 23.37
N GLY A 114 24.98 3.98 22.91
CA GLY A 114 25.31 3.92 21.49
C GLY A 114 24.25 3.15 20.71
N ALA A 115 24.07 3.45 19.42
CA ALA A 115 23.02 2.87 18.57
C ALA A 115 22.96 1.33 18.62
N SER A 116 24.12 0.66 18.62
CA SER A 116 24.23 -0.81 18.73
C SER A 116 24.00 -1.37 20.13
N GLN A 117 23.95 -0.51 21.14
CA GLN A 117 23.81 -0.91 22.55
C GLN A 117 22.44 -0.51 23.13
N ALA A 118 21.81 0.48 22.54
CA ALA A 118 20.49 0.94 22.95
C ALA A 118 19.45 -0.17 22.82
N MET A 119 18.45 -0.15 23.68
CA MET A 119 17.31 -1.05 23.60
C MET A 119 16.03 -0.25 23.38
N PHE A 120 15.18 -0.78 22.51
CA PHE A 120 13.83 -0.30 22.24
C PHE A 120 12.81 -1.38 22.59
N ASN A 121 11.55 -1.00 22.68
CA ASN A 121 10.44 -1.94 22.86
C ASN A 121 9.29 -1.56 21.94
N GLU A 122 9.14 -2.32 20.84
CA GLU A 122 8.18 -2.06 19.78
C GLU A 122 8.26 -0.62 19.23
N PRO A 123 9.42 -0.17 18.70
CA PRO A 123 9.52 1.12 18.03
C PRO A 123 8.59 1.16 16.80
N VAL A 124 7.93 2.30 16.55
CA VAL A 124 6.99 2.46 15.43
C VAL A 124 7.32 3.71 14.60
N GLY A 125 6.80 4.87 14.97
CA GLY A 125 6.94 6.10 14.21
C GLY A 125 8.33 6.72 14.34
N MET A 126 8.77 7.33 13.27
CA MET A 126 10.09 7.99 13.16
C MET A 126 9.96 9.34 12.48
N ALA A 127 10.70 10.34 12.94
CA ALA A 127 10.81 11.63 12.29
C ALA A 127 12.20 12.22 12.48
N LYS A 128 12.72 12.94 11.48
CA LYS A 128 13.96 13.72 11.57
C LYS A 128 13.68 15.20 11.77
N ASP A 129 14.43 15.84 12.65
CA ASP A 129 14.49 17.29 12.71
C ASP A 129 15.47 17.87 11.66
N LYS A 130 15.46 19.20 11.50
CA LYS A 130 16.38 19.89 10.59
C LYS A 130 17.86 19.71 10.94
N ALA A 131 18.16 19.42 12.21
CA ALA A 131 19.51 19.13 12.66
C ALA A 131 19.94 17.71 12.31
N GLY A 132 19.02 16.86 11.80
CA GLY A 132 19.27 15.47 11.40
C GLY A 132 19.21 14.46 12.55
N ASN A 133 18.70 14.86 13.72
CA ASN A 133 18.40 13.93 14.78
C ASN A 133 17.15 13.13 14.41
N LEU A 134 17.18 11.82 14.67
CA LEU A 134 16.03 10.94 14.49
C LEU A 134 15.28 10.78 15.81
N TYR A 135 14.00 11.13 15.82
CA TYR A 135 13.09 10.87 16.93
C TYR A 135 12.29 9.60 16.65
N ILE A 136 12.10 8.78 17.66
CA ILE A 136 11.47 7.46 17.56
C ILE A 136 10.38 7.35 18.64
N ALA A 137 9.18 7.01 18.25
CA ALA A 137 8.12 6.57 19.15
C ALA A 137 8.43 5.14 19.62
N ASP A 138 8.98 5.00 20.81
CA ASP A 138 9.33 3.73 21.44
C ASP A 138 8.12 3.22 22.20
N SER A 139 7.18 2.65 21.45
CA SER A 139 5.75 2.54 21.77
C SER A 139 5.49 1.77 23.05
N ALA A 140 6.02 0.55 23.18
CA ALA A 140 5.80 -0.28 24.35
C ALA A 140 6.66 0.12 25.56
N ASN A 141 7.62 1.05 25.38
CA ASN A 141 8.31 1.73 26.47
C ASN A 141 7.61 3.04 26.90
N HIS A 142 6.56 3.46 26.19
CA HIS A 142 5.79 4.68 26.49
C HIS A 142 6.63 5.97 26.49
N VAL A 143 7.67 6.04 25.65
CA VAL A 143 8.60 7.17 25.57
C VAL A 143 8.90 7.58 24.12
N ILE A 144 9.43 8.81 23.98
CA ILE A 144 10.02 9.29 22.74
C ILE A 144 11.54 9.24 22.91
N ARG A 145 12.21 8.55 21.98
CA ARG A 145 13.66 8.44 21.95
C ARG A 145 14.26 9.36 20.88
N LYS A 146 15.50 9.76 21.07
CA LYS A 146 16.28 10.55 20.13
C LYS A 146 17.58 9.80 19.82
N LEU A 147 17.84 9.55 18.55
CA LEU A 147 19.12 9.12 18.01
C LEU A 147 19.78 10.34 17.36
N ASP A 148 20.89 10.79 17.91
CA ASP A 148 21.65 11.92 17.38
C ASP A 148 22.59 11.50 16.24
N ARG A 149 23.29 12.49 15.65
CA ARG A 149 24.22 12.25 14.54
C ARG A 149 25.47 11.49 14.94
N ASP A 150 25.82 11.51 16.22
CA ASP A 150 26.97 10.81 16.78
C ASP A 150 26.64 9.34 17.09
N GLY A 151 25.40 8.93 16.77
CA GLY A 151 24.92 7.57 16.97
C GLY A 151 24.56 7.25 18.42
N ARG A 152 24.23 8.26 19.23
CA ARG A 152 23.78 8.08 20.61
C ARG A 152 22.26 8.13 20.70
N VAL A 153 21.69 7.14 21.36
CA VAL A 153 20.26 7.08 21.69
C VAL A 153 20.04 7.57 23.11
N THR A 154 19.11 8.51 23.28
CA THR A 154 18.68 9.05 24.58
C THR A 154 17.15 9.11 24.66
N THR A 155 16.60 9.09 25.87
CA THR A 155 15.17 9.33 26.10
C THR A 155 14.89 10.83 26.07
N ALA A 156 14.12 11.29 25.07
CA ALA A 156 13.78 12.70 24.87
C ALA A 156 12.55 13.14 25.70
N ALA A 157 11.53 12.26 25.83
CA ALA A 157 10.34 12.52 26.63
C ALA A 157 9.67 11.22 27.07
N GLY A 158 9.00 11.27 28.23
CA GLY A 158 8.32 10.13 28.87
C GLY A 158 9.14 9.54 30.01
N ASP A 159 8.44 9.06 31.07
CA ASP A 159 9.06 8.43 32.25
C ASP A 159 9.09 6.90 32.17
N GLY A 160 8.64 6.31 31.04
CA GLY A 160 8.60 4.85 30.84
C GLY A 160 7.37 4.17 31.44
N VAL A 161 6.48 4.92 32.05
CA VAL A 161 5.24 4.40 32.65
C VAL A 161 4.05 4.77 31.76
N ALA A 162 3.23 3.78 31.41
CA ALA A 162 2.00 4.02 30.66
C ALA A 162 1.08 4.99 31.41
N GLY A 163 0.56 5.99 30.71
CA GLY A 163 -0.37 6.95 31.31
C GLY A 163 -0.43 8.27 30.55
N TRP A 164 -1.14 9.22 31.11
CA TRP A 164 -1.29 10.56 30.56
C TRP A 164 -0.86 11.60 31.60
N ARG A 165 0.18 12.34 31.27
CA ARG A 165 0.65 13.49 32.06
C ARG A 165 1.41 14.45 31.17
N ASP A 166 1.02 15.71 31.19
CA ASP A 166 1.79 16.82 30.64
C ASP A 166 2.94 17.19 31.58
N GLY A 167 3.97 17.86 31.05
CA GLY A 167 5.11 18.29 31.86
C GLY A 167 6.42 18.35 31.06
N SER A 168 7.52 18.59 31.75
CA SER A 168 8.83 18.69 31.12
C SER A 168 9.44 17.33 30.83
N GLY A 169 9.92 17.13 29.61
CA GLY A 169 10.75 15.99 29.19
C GLY A 169 10.33 14.65 29.78
N THR A 170 11.23 14.07 30.55
CA THR A 170 11.04 12.76 31.20
C THR A 170 10.05 12.73 32.36
N SER A 171 9.45 13.87 32.73
CA SER A 171 8.34 13.86 33.71
C SER A 171 6.96 13.68 33.08
N ALA A 172 6.86 13.77 31.76
CA ALA A 172 5.63 13.49 31.01
C ALA A 172 5.33 11.97 30.99
N ARG A 173 4.08 11.61 30.66
CA ARG A 173 3.69 10.23 30.38
C ARG A 173 2.93 10.12 29.08
N PHE A 174 3.20 9.01 28.38
CA PHE A 174 2.52 8.58 27.16
C PHE A 174 1.91 7.19 27.37
N ASN A 175 1.03 6.80 26.45
CA ASN A 175 0.50 5.44 26.44
C ASN A 175 0.54 4.89 25.01
N GLN A 176 1.54 4.10 24.70
CA GLN A 176 1.83 3.55 23.39
C GLN A 176 1.82 4.62 22.28
N PRO A 177 2.73 5.62 22.32
CA PRO A 177 2.87 6.57 21.22
C PRO A 177 3.28 5.82 19.95
N ARG A 178 2.58 6.04 18.82
CA ARG A 178 2.82 5.29 17.59
C ARG A 178 3.36 6.13 16.44
N SER A 179 3.16 7.43 16.45
CA SER A 179 3.65 8.29 15.39
C SER A 179 4.22 9.58 15.94
N ILE A 180 5.18 10.11 15.21
CA ILE A 180 5.84 11.37 15.51
C ILE A 180 6.12 12.11 14.22
N VAL A 181 5.95 13.43 14.21
CA VAL A 181 6.36 14.32 13.14
C VAL A 181 7.09 15.52 13.72
N ALA A 182 8.14 15.96 13.03
CA ALA A 182 8.94 17.11 13.43
C ALA A 182 8.59 18.31 12.55
N ALA A 183 8.19 19.41 13.18
CA ALA A 183 7.97 20.67 12.54
C ALA A 183 9.27 21.44 12.29
N ASN A 184 9.22 22.41 11.41
CA ASN A 184 10.38 23.22 11.01
C ASN A 184 11.01 24.05 12.13
N ASP A 185 10.23 24.37 13.14
CA ASP A 185 10.63 25.13 14.33
C ASP A 185 11.21 24.26 15.46
N GLY A 186 11.32 22.96 15.24
CA GLY A 186 11.78 21.99 16.24
C GLY A 186 10.69 21.44 17.16
N THR A 187 9.44 21.85 16.98
CA THR A 187 8.29 21.26 17.68
C THR A 187 8.05 19.84 17.16
N LEU A 188 7.77 18.90 18.07
CA LEU A 188 7.35 17.55 17.70
C LEU A 188 5.88 17.37 18.02
N TYR A 189 5.17 16.70 17.12
CA TYR A 189 3.80 16.25 17.37
C TYR A 189 3.76 14.73 17.43
N VAL A 190 3.05 14.19 18.40
CA VAL A 190 3.04 12.75 18.72
C VAL A 190 1.59 12.26 18.77
N ALA A 191 1.31 11.18 18.06
CA ALA A 191 0.08 10.42 18.26
C ALA A 191 0.25 9.53 19.51
N ASP A 192 -0.34 9.96 20.61
CA ASP A 192 -0.36 9.25 21.90
C ASP A 192 -1.56 8.31 21.93
N THR A 193 -1.40 7.19 21.22
CA THR A 193 -2.47 6.36 20.64
C THR A 193 -3.46 5.86 21.68
N LEU A 194 -3.02 5.20 22.72
CA LEU A 194 -3.93 4.65 23.75
C LEU A 194 -4.37 5.69 24.80
N ASN A 195 -3.88 6.92 24.71
CA ASN A 195 -4.47 8.07 25.39
C ASN A 195 -5.50 8.79 24.49
N HIS A 196 -5.64 8.41 23.22
CA HIS A 196 -6.57 8.98 22.24
C HIS A 196 -6.36 10.49 22.00
N VAL A 197 -5.11 10.96 22.10
CA VAL A 197 -4.76 12.38 21.99
C VAL A 197 -3.54 12.61 21.10
N ILE A 198 -3.44 13.86 20.63
CA ILE A 198 -2.24 14.38 19.97
C ILE A 198 -1.47 15.23 20.97
N ARG A 199 -0.20 14.91 21.17
CA ARG A 199 0.69 15.64 22.08
C ARG A 199 1.65 16.53 21.29
N ARG A 200 2.01 17.65 21.87
CA ARG A 200 3.01 18.59 21.38
C ARG A 200 4.20 18.57 22.34
N ILE A 201 5.40 18.44 21.82
CA ILE A 201 6.66 18.62 22.54
C ILE A 201 7.31 19.87 21.97
N ASP A 202 7.46 20.91 22.76
CA ASP A 202 8.09 22.15 22.32
C ASP A 202 9.62 21.98 22.19
N PRO A 203 10.36 22.93 21.57
CA PRO A 203 11.81 22.84 21.43
C PRO A 203 12.58 22.82 22.76
N LYS A 204 11.93 23.16 23.88
CA LYS A 204 12.50 23.09 25.23
C LYS A 204 12.25 21.73 25.89
N GLY A 205 11.50 20.83 25.21
CA GLY A 205 11.14 19.51 25.70
C GLY A 205 9.87 19.45 26.55
N ASN A 206 9.10 20.54 26.66
CA ASN A 206 7.83 20.49 27.41
C ASN A 206 6.74 19.82 26.59
N VAL A 207 6.05 18.87 27.21
CA VAL A 207 4.95 18.10 26.63
C VAL A 207 3.61 18.68 27.04
N SER A 208 2.73 18.92 26.07
CA SER A 208 1.36 19.39 26.26
C SER A 208 0.38 18.62 25.37
N THR A 209 -0.87 18.54 25.80
CA THR A 209 -1.96 17.88 25.06
C THR A 209 -2.71 18.93 24.22
N LEU A 210 -3.01 18.61 22.95
CA LEU A 210 -3.67 19.53 22.01
C LEU A 210 -5.20 19.44 22.02
N ASN A 211 -5.76 18.25 22.21
CA ASN A 211 -7.20 17.98 22.08
C ASN A 211 -7.80 17.40 23.35
N ALA A 212 -9.12 17.36 23.43
CA ALA A 212 -9.81 16.77 24.56
C ALA A 212 -9.59 15.25 24.65
N ARG A 213 -9.48 14.73 25.86
CA ARG A 213 -9.56 13.29 26.11
C ARG A 213 -11.01 12.82 26.06
N SER A 214 -11.18 11.58 25.64
CA SER A 214 -12.46 10.88 25.82
C SER A 214 -12.62 10.44 27.28
N GLU A 215 -13.84 10.52 27.77
CA GLU A 215 -14.22 9.99 29.09
C GLU A 215 -14.91 8.62 28.98
N ARG A 216 -14.95 8.06 27.74
CA ARG A 216 -15.60 6.77 27.50
C ARG A 216 -14.79 5.65 28.12
N ILE A 217 -15.51 4.77 28.79
CA ILE A 217 -15.00 3.48 29.28
C ILE A 217 -15.89 2.40 28.69
N VAL A 218 -15.28 1.41 28.07
CA VAL A 218 -15.96 0.31 27.38
C VAL A 218 -15.58 -1.00 28.04
N GLU A 219 -16.57 -1.81 28.34
CA GLU A 219 -16.36 -3.20 28.71
C GLU A 219 -16.31 -4.05 27.44
N TYR A 220 -15.10 -4.53 27.08
CA TYR A 220 -14.86 -5.31 25.88
C TYR A 220 -14.91 -6.83 26.10
N SER A 221 -14.93 -7.24 27.38
CA SER A 221 -15.12 -8.61 27.83
C SER A 221 -15.69 -8.56 29.26
N PRO A 222 -16.48 -9.54 29.70
CA PRO A 222 -17.06 -9.54 31.06
C PRO A 222 -16.01 -9.25 32.15
N GLY A 223 -16.18 -8.14 32.85
CA GLY A 223 -15.28 -7.65 33.91
C GLY A 223 -14.02 -6.94 33.42
N ALA A 224 -13.76 -6.89 32.10
CA ALA A 224 -12.60 -6.22 31.51
C ALA A 224 -12.99 -4.91 30.84
N VAL A 225 -12.52 -3.80 31.38
CA VAL A 225 -12.81 -2.44 30.91
C VAL A 225 -11.57 -1.77 30.31
N ALA A 226 -11.76 -0.94 29.28
CA ALA A 226 -10.72 -0.10 28.71
C ALA A 226 -11.23 1.33 28.49
N ALA A 227 -10.32 2.31 28.63
CA ALA A 227 -10.58 3.64 28.10
C ALA A 227 -10.74 3.56 26.59
N ALA A 228 -11.76 4.22 26.04
CA ALA A 228 -12.05 4.23 24.63
C ALA A 228 -12.01 5.66 24.11
N GLY A 229 -11.56 5.82 22.87
CA GLY A 229 -11.61 7.10 22.19
C GLY A 229 -13.04 7.50 21.82
N ASP A 230 -13.15 8.64 21.17
CA ASP A 230 -14.42 9.22 20.74
C ASP A 230 -14.21 9.98 19.44
N TYR A 231 -15.28 10.50 18.85
CA TYR A 231 -15.22 11.30 17.63
C TYR A 231 -15.88 12.66 17.84
N LEU A 232 -15.12 13.72 17.61
CA LEU A 232 -15.64 15.09 17.53
C LEU A 232 -14.74 15.95 16.65
N ASP A 233 -15.31 16.57 15.61
CA ASP A 233 -14.71 17.67 14.85
C ASP A 233 -15.02 19.01 15.53
N GLY A 234 -14.35 20.08 15.12
CA GLY A 234 -14.58 21.44 15.59
C GLY A 234 -13.33 22.08 16.21
N ALA A 235 -13.50 22.81 17.31
CA ALA A 235 -12.39 23.45 18.01
C ALA A 235 -11.37 22.43 18.51
N LEU A 236 -10.07 22.64 18.25
CA LEU A 236 -9.00 21.68 18.57
C LEU A 236 -9.03 21.24 20.03
N ALA A 237 -9.20 22.18 20.95
CA ALA A 237 -9.25 21.87 22.40
C ALA A 237 -10.46 20.99 22.82
N GLN A 238 -11.47 20.86 21.97
CA GLN A 238 -12.66 20.03 22.23
C GLN A 238 -12.70 18.77 21.35
N ALA A 239 -11.93 18.76 20.26
CA ALA A 239 -11.89 17.65 19.32
C ALA A 239 -11.50 16.34 20.00
N ARG A 240 -12.01 15.23 19.49
CA ARG A 240 -11.75 13.89 20.03
C ARG A 240 -11.33 12.94 18.93
N PHE A 241 -10.43 12.02 19.29
CA PHE A 241 -9.90 10.97 18.44
C PHE A 241 -10.09 9.60 19.09
N ASN A 242 -9.93 8.55 18.31
CA ASN A 242 -9.92 7.18 18.79
C ASN A 242 -8.72 6.43 18.22
N GLU A 243 -7.73 6.16 19.06
CA GLU A 243 -6.47 5.51 18.68
C GLU A 243 -5.80 6.15 17.46
N PRO A 244 -5.50 7.48 17.48
CA PRO A 244 -4.74 8.09 16.39
C PRO A 244 -3.40 7.38 16.26
N SER A 245 -3.08 6.85 15.07
CA SER A 245 -1.92 5.97 14.88
C SER A 245 -0.82 6.55 13.99
N SER A 246 -1.14 7.47 13.10
CA SER A 246 -0.16 8.08 12.21
C SER A 246 -0.41 9.57 12.02
N LEU A 247 0.68 10.32 11.89
CA LEU A 247 0.70 11.75 11.65
C LEU A 247 1.60 12.06 10.47
N VAL A 248 1.18 12.98 9.61
CA VAL A 248 2.05 13.67 8.65
C VAL A 248 1.74 15.16 8.67
N MET A 249 2.72 15.99 8.33
CA MET A 249 2.54 17.44 8.22
C MET A 249 2.61 17.86 6.76
N ASN A 250 1.60 18.61 6.30
CA ASN A 250 1.59 19.16 4.95
C ASN A 250 2.45 20.43 4.84
N ALA A 251 2.58 20.97 3.63
CA ALA A 251 3.36 22.18 3.36
C ALA A 251 2.81 23.43 4.07
N ASP A 252 1.51 23.43 4.40
CA ASP A 252 0.85 24.53 5.12
C ASP A 252 1.02 24.44 6.65
N GLY A 253 1.76 23.43 7.14
CA GLY A 253 1.98 23.19 8.57
C GLY A 253 0.78 22.55 9.30
N GLN A 254 -0.20 22.04 8.55
CA GLN A 254 -1.34 21.31 9.11
C GLN A 254 -0.98 19.84 9.31
N LEU A 255 -1.53 19.22 10.34
CA LEU A 255 -1.35 17.79 10.62
C LEU A 255 -2.50 16.99 10.01
N ILE A 256 -2.15 15.95 9.29
CA ILE A 256 -3.10 14.94 8.84
C ILE A 256 -2.92 13.72 9.74
N VAL A 257 -4.02 13.15 10.21
CA VAL A 257 -4.07 12.11 11.24
C VAL A 257 -4.84 10.92 10.72
N ALA A 258 -4.28 9.73 10.83
CA ALA A 258 -5.04 8.49 10.75
C ALA A 258 -5.73 8.24 12.10
N ASP A 259 -7.02 8.51 12.16
CA ASP A 259 -7.90 8.32 13.33
C ASP A 259 -8.47 6.91 13.28
N THR A 260 -7.62 5.95 13.61
CA THR A 260 -7.76 4.51 13.32
C THR A 260 -9.05 3.91 13.85
N GLY A 261 -9.36 4.13 15.14
CA GLY A 261 -10.55 3.58 15.76
C GLY A 261 -11.85 4.28 15.34
N ASN A 262 -11.75 5.45 14.68
CA ASN A 262 -12.85 6.15 14.03
C ASN A 262 -12.95 5.84 12.53
N HIS A 263 -12.01 5.07 11.96
CA HIS A 263 -11.94 4.74 10.54
C HIS A 263 -11.98 5.98 9.63
N ARG A 264 -11.21 7.03 10.00
CA ARG A 264 -11.19 8.33 9.32
C ARG A 264 -9.79 8.87 9.13
N ILE A 265 -9.66 9.75 8.16
CA ILE A 265 -8.49 10.62 8.01
C ILE A 265 -8.92 12.03 8.41
N ARG A 266 -8.24 12.62 9.39
CA ARG A 266 -8.58 13.91 9.98
C ARG A 266 -7.50 14.96 9.66
N LEU A 267 -7.90 16.22 9.62
CA LEU A 267 -7.02 17.37 9.44
C LEU A 267 -7.07 18.24 10.69
N ILE A 268 -5.91 18.55 11.26
CA ILE A 268 -5.73 19.50 12.35
C ILE A 268 -5.05 20.74 11.79
N ASP A 269 -5.71 21.87 11.82
CA ASP A 269 -5.13 23.17 11.57
C ASP A 269 -4.75 23.79 12.92
N VAL A 270 -3.46 23.66 13.27
CA VAL A 270 -2.96 24.15 14.56
C VAL A 270 -3.03 25.68 14.65
N ALA A 271 -2.85 26.37 13.53
CA ALA A 271 -2.93 27.84 13.49
C ALA A 271 -4.37 28.33 13.70
N LYS A 272 -5.35 27.66 13.09
CA LYS A 272 -6.78 28.00 13.25
C LYS A 272 -7.43 27.33 14.46
N GLN A 273 -6.70 26.52 15.20
CA GLN A 273 -7.20 25.75 16.35
C GLN A 273 -8.46 24.93 16.00
N SER A 274 -8.43 24.22 14.88
CA SER A 274 -9.58 23.44 14.39
C SER A 274 -9.21 22.05 13.91
N VAL A 275 -10.19 21.15 13.99
CA VAL A 275 -10.11 19.78 13.46
C VAL A 275 -11.29 19.54 12.55
N THR A 276 -11.03 18.91 11.40
CA THR A 276 -12.05 18.50 10.43
C THR A 276 -11.76 17.10 9.89
N THR A 277 -12.80 16.40 9.48
CA THR A 277 -12.66 15.12 8.77
C THR A 277 -12.31 15.38 7.30
N LEU A 278 -11.16 14.86 6.87
CA LEU A 278 -10.69 14.93 5.48
C LEU A 278 -11.33 13.85 4.62
N ALA A 279 -11.41 12.62 5.15
CA ALA A 279 -12.05 11.49 4.47
C ALA A 279 -12.53 10.44 5.48
N GLY A 280 -13.57 9.69 5.09
CA GLY A 280 -14.17 8.64 5.89
C GLY A 280 -15.54 9.00 6.46
N ASN A 281 -16.47 8.06 6.38
CA ASN A 281 -17.87 8.23 6.82
C ASN A 281 -18.34 7.03 7.65
N SER A 282 -17.56 6.63 8.64
CA SER A 282 -17.96 5.57 9.55
C SER A 282 -19.13 6.00 10.42
N SER A 283 -20.05 5.08 10.67
CA SER A 283 -21.14 5.33 11.59
C SER A 283 -20.62 5.52 13.00
N THR A 284 -20.96 6.65 13.63
CA THR A 284 -20.72 6.90 15.08
C THR A 284 -21.87 6.38 15.94
N ALA A 285 -22.88 5.73 15.35
CA ALA A 285 -24.13 5.36 16.02
C ALA A 285 -23.95 4.41 17.21
N ASN A 286 -22.82 3.74 17.32
CA ASN A 286 -22.52 2.79 18.40
C ASN A 286 -21.65 3.36 19.53
N TYR A 287 -21.36 4.67 19.52
CA TYR A 287 -20.71 5.33 20.66
C TYR A 287 -21.71 5.60 21.80
N SER A 288 -22.39 4.54 22.25
CA SER A 288 -23.25 4.63 23.42
C SER A 288 -22.41 4.97 24.65
N LYS A 289 -22.90 5.94 25.46
CA LYS A 289 -22.29 6.26 26.74
C LYS A 289 -22.59 5.23 27.84
N HIS A 290 -23.43 4.26 27.56
CA HIS A 290 -23.92 3.30 28.55
C HIS A 290 -23.53 1.86 28.21
N PHE A 291 -22.96 1.16 29.21
CA PHE A 291 -22.79 -0.28 29.24
C PHE A 291 -24.12 -1.04 29.04
N PRO A 292 -24.15 -2.21 28.38
CA PRO A 292 -23.07 -3.12 27.94
C PRO A 292 -22.81 -3.16 26.43
N ASN A 293 -23.36 -2.25 25.62
CA ASN A 293 -23.32 -2.32 24.14
C ASN A 293 -22.41 -1.28 23.48
N ALA A 294 -21.47 -0.68 24.21
CA ALA A 294 -20.56 0.31 23.67
C ALA A 294 -19.39 -0.38 22.95
N SER A 295 -19.10 0.02 21.69
CA SER A 295 -17.95 -0.47 20.93
C SER A 295 -16.69 0.34 21.22
N LEU A 296 -15.53 -0.33 21.22
CA LEU A 296 -14.22 0.34 21.25
C LEU A 296 -14.02 1.19 19.99
N TYR A 297 -14.45 0.69 18.85
CA TYR A 297 -14.25 1.27 17.53
C TYR A 297 -15.58 1.61 16.86
N ALA A 298 -15.53 2.55 15.91
CA ALA A 298 -16.60 2.76 14.95
C ALA A 298 -16.79 1.53 14.06
N ALA A 299 -17.86 1.47 13.27
CA ALA A 299 -18.01 0.45 12.26
C ALA A 299 -17.10 0.78 11.07
N GLY A 300 -16.16 -0.11 10.76
CA GLY A 300 -15.32 -0.04 9.56
C GLY A 300 -16.05 -0.51 8.31
N GLY A 301 -15.42 -0.35 7.17
CA GLY A 301 -15.92 -0.85 5.89
C GLY A 301 -15.03 -0.45 4.73
N TYR A 302 -15.47 -0.82 3.53
CA TYR A 302 -14.80 -0.47 2.27
C TYR A 302 -15.73 0.27 1.33
N ARG A 303 -15.33 1.45 0.89
CA ARG A 303 -15.97 2.20 -0.20
C ARG A 303 -15.02 3.24 -0.76
N ASP A 304 -14.86 3.24 -2.08
CA ASP A 304 -14.25 4.33 -2.84
C ASP A 304 -15.28 5.40 -3.22
N GLY A 305 -14.82 6.56 -3.68
CA GLY A 305 -15.66 7.64 -4.18
C GLY A 305 -15.40 8.96 -3.46
N LYS A 306 -16.46 9.76 -3.20
CA LYS A 306 -16.32 11.03 -2.49
C LYS A 306 -15.76 10.80 -1.08
N ALA A 307 -14.80 11.64 -0.69
CA ALA A 307 -14.13 11.51 0.61
C ALA A 307 -15.11 11.51 1.80
N SER A 308 -16.20 12.28 1.71
CA SER A 308 -17.27 12.32 2.73
C SER A 308 -18.17 11.08 2.76
N GLU A 309 -18.09 10.21 1.76
CA GLU A 309 -18.89 8.99 1.63
C GLU A 309 -18.01 7.72 1.70
N ALA A 310 -16.71 7.86 1.52
CA ALA A 310 -15.75 6.77 1.54
C ALA A 310 -15.73 6.06 2.90
N LEU A 311 -15.40 4.77 2.88
CA LEU A 311 -15.24 3.96 4.08
C LEU A 311 -13.83 3.39 4.14
N PHE A 312 -13.27 3.38 5.33
CA PHE A 312 -12.01 2.74 5.70
C PHE A 312 -12.26 1.69 6.79
N ASN A 313 -11.28 0.82 6.97
CA ASN A 313 -11.29 -0.17 8.04
C ASN A 313 -9.92 -0.25 8.72
N GLY A 314 -9.77 0.47 9.84
CA GLY A 314 -8.51 0.57 10.57
C GLY A 314 -7.38 1.24 9.77
N PRO A 315 -7.57 2.46 9.21
CA PRO A 315 -6.48 3.16 8.55
C PRO A 315 -5.36 3.44 9.55
N THR A 316 -4.12 3.02 9.26
CA THR A 316 -2.99 3.14 10.18
C THR A 316 -1.91 4.08 9.67
N GLY A 317 -1.07 3.62 8.74
CA GLY A 317 0.01 4.42 8.19
C GLY A 317 -0.48 5.39 7.12
N ILE A 318 -0.01 6.63 7.14
CA ILE A 318 -0.25 7.62 6.09
C ILE A 318 1.03 8.26 5.63
N ALA A 319 1.08 8.66 4.36
CA ALA A 319 2.18 9.42 3.77
C ALA A 319 1.65 10.44 2.77
N LEU A 320 2.37 11.55 2.60
CA LEU A 320 2.04 12.59 1.63
C LEU A 320 2.75 12.34 0.30
N THR A 321 2.06 12.60 -0.79
CA THR A 321 2.67 12.72 -2.11
C THR A 321 3.05 14.18 -2.36
N ASP A 322 3.96 14.43 -3.30
CA ASP A 322 4.41 15.80 -3.66
C ASP A 322 3.25 16.72 -4.04
N GLU A 323 2.19 16.13 -4.53
CA GLU A 323 0.98 16.83 -4.94
C GLU A 323 -0.01 17.12 -3.80
N GLY A 324 0.30 16.70 -2.59
CA GLY A 324 -0.55 16.90 -1.43
C GLY A 324 -1.66 15.86 -1.28
N GLY A 325 -1.62 14.76 -2.02
CA GLY A 325 -2.46 13.60 -1.78
C GLY A 325 -1.98 12.78 -0.59
N VAL A 326 -2.88 12.03 0.03
CA VAL A 326 -2.58 11.18 1.19
C VAL A 326 -2.70 9.71 0.79
N VAL A 327 -1.58 9.00 0.83
CA VAL A 327 -1.55 7.54 0.74
C VAL A 327 -1.89 6.98 2.11
N VAL A 328 -2.76 5.98 2.16
CA VAL A 328 -3.29 5.40 3.40
C VAL A 328 -3.13 3.88 3.37
N ALA A 329 -2.50 3.31 4.39
CA ALA A 329 -2.58 1.88 4.67
C ALA A 329 -3.93 1.58 5.35
N ASP A 330 -4.87 1.08 4.59
CA ASP A 330 -6.21 0.69 5.06
C ASP A 330 -6.16 -0.75 5.58
N ARG A 331 -5.59 -0.89 6.75
CA ARG A 331 -4.98 -2.09 7.31
C ARG A 331 -5.89 -3.30 7.30
N TRP A 332 -7.11 -3.18 7.83
CA TRP A 332 -8.03 -4.30 7.97
C TRP A 332 -8.82 -4.59 6.69
N ASN A 333 -8.73 -3.70 5.68
CA ASN A 333 -9.17 -3.97 4.31
C ASN A 333 -8.07 -4.61 3.45
N HIS A 334 -6.84 -4.72 3.97
CA HIS A 334 -5.68 -5.26 3.24
C HIS A 334 -5.33 -4.46 1.97
N GLU A 335 -5.58 -3.14 1.99
CA GLU A 335 -5.45 -2.26 0.84
C GLU A 335 -4.58 -1.03 1.11
N ILE A 336 -4.09 -0.46 0.01
CA ILE A 336 -3.49 0.87 0.00
C ILE A 336 -4.42 1.81 -0.74
N ARG A 337 -4.89 2.86 -0.04
CA ARG A 337 -5.86 3.83 -0.54
C ARG A 337 -5.19 5.17 -0.79
N TYR A 338 -5.84 6.00 -1.59
CA TYR A 338 -5.37 7.34 -1.91
C TYR A 338 -6.48 8.36 -1.75
N VAL A 339 -6.23 9.37 -0.93
CA VAL A 339 -7.15 10.48 -0.66
C VAL A 339 -6.61 11.72 -1.37
N TYR A 340 -7.40 12.26 -2.30
CA TYR A 340 -6.98 13.42 -3.05
C TYR A 340 -8.17 14.25 -3.55
N LYS A 341 -8.13 15.58 -3.40
CA LYS A 341 -9.14 16.54 -3.88
C LYS A 341 -10.59 16.09 -3.62
N GLY A 342 -10.87 15.66 -2.40
CA GLY A 342 -12.22 15.28 -1.98
C GLY A 342 -12.69 13.91 -2.48
N SER A 343 -11.79 13.07 -2.96
CA SER A 343 -12.06 11.70 -3.40
C SER A 343 -11.12 10.70 -2.76
N VAL A 344 -11.57 9.45 -2.67
CA VAL A 344 -10.79 8.29 -2.23
C VAL A 344 -10.84 7.23 -3.31
N CYS A 345 -9.69 6.64 -3.61
CA CYS A 345 -9.62 5.47 -4.50
C CYS A 345 -8.62 4.43 -3.95
N THR A 346 -8.81 3.19 -4.34
CA THR A 346 -7.85 2.11 -4.08
C THR A 346 -6.69 2.18 -5.07
N LEU A 347 -5.47 2.25 -4.55
CA LEU A 347 -4.24 2.16 -5.36
C LEU A 347 -3.82 0.72 -5.59
N SER A 348 -3.95 -0.12 -4.59
CA SER A 348 -3.52 -1.51 -4.66
C SER A 348 -4.10 -2.34 -3.51
N GLY A 349 -4.18 -3.64 -3.72
CA GLY A 349 -4.80 -4.58 -2.80
C GLY A 349 -6.19 -4.98 -3.28
N GLN A 350 -6.78 -5.94 -2.59
CA GLN A 350 -8.15 -6.41 -2.82
C GLN A 350 -8.88 -6.43 -1.48
N ALA A 351 -9.98 -5.69 -1.40
CA ALA A 351 -10.76 -5.56 -0.16
C ALA A 351 -11.12 -6.94 0.41
N GLU A 352 -10.90 -7.09 1.71
CA GLU A 352 -11.22 -8.30 2.47
C GLU A 352 -10.42 -9.57 2.06
N GLN A 353 -9.40 -9.43 1.18
CA GLN A 353 -8.53 -10.53 0.77
C GLN A 353 -7.10 -10.28 1.25
N SER A 354 -6.67 -11.06 2.22
CA SER A 354 -5.28 -11.06 2.65
C SER A 354 -4.44 -12.03 1.82
N GLY A 355 -3.22 -11.63 1.50
CA GLY A 355 -2.28 -12.46 0.79
C GLY A 355 -0.93 -11.79 0.63
N ASP A 356 -0.06 -12.37 -0.17
CA ASP A 356 1.29 -11.88 -0.39
C ASP A 356 1.66 -11.73 -1.87
N ALA A 357 0.67 -11.83 -2.77
CA ALA A 357 0.90 -11.82 -4.21
C ALA A 357 1.43 -10.48 -4.71
N ASP A 358 2.56 -10.52 -5.42
CA ASP A 358 3.06 -9.43 -6.26
C ASP A 358 2.32 -9.43 -7.60
N GLY A 359 2.30 -8.32 -8.31
CA GLY A 359 1.67 -8.27 -9.64
C GLY A 359 1.20 -6.89 -10.05
N VAL A 360 0.25 -6.84 -10.98
CA VAL A 360 -0.47 -5.62 -11.32
C VAL A 360 -1.18 -5.10 -10.06
N ALA A 361 -1.06 -3.83 -9.76
CA ALA A 361 -1.48 -3.26 -8.48
C ALA A 361 -2.92 -3.59 -8.07
N SER A 362 -3.85 -3.71 -9.04
CA SER A 362 -5.25 -4.07 -8.80
C SER A 362 -5.47 -5.56 -8.49
N PHE A 363 -4.45 -6.41 -8.63
CA PHE A 363 -4.51 -7.86 -8.36
C PHE A 363 -3.52 -8.29 -7.27
N ALA A 364 -2.64 -7.39 -6.87
CA ALA A 364 -1.72 -7.65 -5.77
C ALA A 364 -2.46 -7.78 -4.45
N GLU A 365 -1.87 -8.49 -3.53
CA GLU A 365 -2.44 -8.74 -2.21
C GLU A 365 -1.47 -8.27 -1.12
N PHE A 366 -2.03 -7.81 0.00
CA PHE A 366 -1.31 -7.47 1.22
C PHE A 366 -1.92 -8.19 2.41
N HIS A 367 -1.19 -8.26 3.51
CA HIS A 367 -1.71 -8.79 4.76
C HIS A 367 -1.51 -7.78 5.89
N GLU A 368 -2.58 -7.05 6.21
CA GLU A 368 -2.58 -5.96 7.20
C GLU A 368 -1.41 -4.97 7.00
N PRO A 369 -1.35 -4.26 5.86
CA PRO A 369 -0.31 -3.26 5.64
C PRO A 369 -0.39 -2.19 6.74
N ALA A 370 0.72 -1.94 7.43
CA ALA A 370 0.70 -1.11 8.63
C ALA A 370 1.25 0.31 8.42
N ALA A 371 2.17 0.48 7.48
CA ALA A 371 2.77 1.77 7.17
C ALA A 371 3.01 1.93 5.68
N VAL A 372 3.03 3.18 5.25
CA VAL A 372 3.40 3.60 3.89
C VAL A 372 4.40 4.75 3.95
N ALA A 373 5.26 4.84 2.94
CA ALA A 373 6.15 5.98 2.74
C ALA A 373 6.29 6.26 1.25
N VAL A 374 6.34 7.53 0.86
CA VAL A 374 6.59 7.94 -0.52
C VAL A 374 8.07 8.23 -0.69
N LEU A 375 8.72 7.50 -1.58
CA LEU A 375 10.14 7.68 -1.91
C LEU A 375 10.33 8.90 -2.83
N PRO A 376 11.54 9.50 -2.90
CA PRO A 376 11.78 10.71 -3.71
C PRO A 376 11.43 10.57 -5.19
N ASN A 377 11.43 9.36 -5.75
CA ASN A 377 11.03 9.07 -7.13
C ASN A 377 9.52 8.84 -7.31
N GLY A 378 8.72 9.04 -6.26
CA GLY A 378 7.28 8.84 -6.25
C GLY A 378 6.83 7.38 -6.08
N THR A 379 7.74 6.42 -5.91
CA THR A 379 7.39 5.03 -5.53
C THR A 379 6.86 4.99 -4.11
N ILE A 380 5.82 4.19 -3.86
CA ILE A 380 5.28 4.00 -2.51
C ILE A 380 5.87 2.73 -1.92
N ALA A 381 6.55 2.85 -0.79
CA ALA A 381 6.95 1.73 0.04
C ALA A 381 5.82 1.38 1.01
N VAL A 382 5.57 0.09 1.18
CA VAL A 382 4.54 -0.48 2.06
C VAL A 382 5.19 -1.45 3.03
N ALA A 383 4.96 -1.24 4.32
CA ALA A 383 5.24 -2.26 5.34
C ALA A 383 4.08 -3.25 5.36
N ASP A 384 4.27 -4.37 4.71
CA ASP A 384 3.32 -5.48 4.63
C ASP A 384 3.53 -6.36 5.88
N ALA A 385 2.94 -5.91 7.00
CA ALA A 385 3.38 -6.25 8.34
C ALA A 385 3.25 -7.75 8.66
N PHE A 386 2.12 -8.38 8.36
CA PHE A 386 1.93 -9.80 8.60
C PHE A 386 2.70 -10.68 7.61
N ASN A 387 3.05 -10.15 6.45
CA ASN A 387 3.93 -10.81 5.49
C ASN A 387 5.43 -10.58 5.80
N ASN A 388 5.77 -9.88 6.89
CA ASN A 388 7.15 -9.61 7.29
C ASN A 388 8.01 -9.08 6.14
N ALA A 389 7.46 -8.18 5.32
CA ALA A 389 8.07 -7.73 4.08
C ALA A 389 7.88 -6.23 3.85
N ILE A 390 8.77 -5.67 3.05
CA ILE A 390 8.63 -4.33 2.47
C ILE A 390 8.35 -4.50 0.99
N ARG A 391 7.21 -3.94 0.55
CA ARG A 391 6.74 -3.99 -0.83
C ARG A 391 6.80 -2.59 -1.46
N LEU A 392 6.92 -2.54 -2.77
CA LEU A 392 6.87 -1.28 -3.52
C LEU A 392 5.67 -1.28 -4.45
N ILE A 393 4.89 -0.21 -4.43
CA ILE A 393 3.94 0.13 -5.48
C ILE A 393 4.65 1.14 -6.37
N ARG A 394 4.92 0.76 -7.63
CA ARG A 394 5.66 1.59 -8.58
C ARG A 394 5.01 1.57 -9.95
N ARG A 395 5.33 2.56 -10.77
CA ARG A 395 4.87 2.58 -12.15
C ARG A 395 5.49 1.42 -12.93
N TYR A 396 4.68 0.75 -13.75
CA TYR A 396 5.16 -0.23 -14.70
C TYR A 396 6.01 0.47 -15.78
N GLU A 397 7.23 0.00 -15.96
CA GLU A 397 8.14 0.52 -16.97
C GLU A 397 8.13 -0.37 -18.20
N LEU A 398 7.98 0.25 -19.38
CA LEU A 398 8.09 -0.47 -20.63
C LEU A 398 9.53 -0.98 -20.83
N PRO A 399 9.69 -2.17 -21.45
CA PRO A 399 11.02 -2.70 -21.73
C PRO A 399 11.79 -1.80 -22.69
N GLN A 400 13.12 -1.89 -22.63
CA GLN A 400 13.99 -1.27 -23.62
C GLN A 400 13.65 -1.80 -25.02
N GLY A 401 13.60 -0.89 -26.00
CA GLY A 401 13.26 -1.20 -27.39
C GLY A 401 11.79 -0.99 -27.76
N VAL A 402 10.90 -0.72 -26.80
CA VAL A 402 9.58 -0.17 -27.10
C VAL A 402 9.74 1.30 -27.46
N ILE A 403 9.48 1.61 -28.71
CA ILE A 403 9.67 2.96 -29.27
C ILE A 403 8.38 3.75 -29.01
N PRO A 404 8.42 4.86 -28.26
CA PRO A 404 7.28 5.78 -28.21
C PRO A 404 6.97 6.27 -29.63
N SER A 405 5.72 6.27 -30.02
CA SER A 405 5.27 6.81 -31.32
C SER A 405 5.35 8.35 -31.32
N GLY A 406 6.54 8.89 -31.09
CA GLY A 406 6.82 10.30 -31.27
C GLY A 406 7.26 10.56 -32.69
N ARG A 407 6.85 11.66 -33.28
CA ARG A 407 7.06 12.09 -34.70
C ARG A 407 8.52 12.13 -35.19
N GLU A 408 9.50 11.72 -34.40
CA GLU A 408 10.92 11.95 -34.68
C GLU A 408 11.70 10.77 -35.26
N LEU A 409 11.16 9.56 -35.37
CA LEU A 409 11.96 8.37 -35.75
C LEU A 409 11.51 7.60 -37.00
N GLY A 410 10.63 8.15 -37.81
CA GLY A 410 10.31 7.52 -39.11
C GLY A 410 9.69 6.11 -39.03
N VAL A 411 9.24 5.69 -37.87
CA VAL A 411 8.47 4.46 -37.68
C VAL A 411 7.11 4.68 -38.34
N LYS A 412 6.82 3.86 -39.36
CA LYS A 412 5.55 3.93 -40.06
C LYS A 412 4.41 3.84 -39.04
N ASP A 413 3.45 4.75 -39.16
CA ASP A 413 2.33 4.98 -38.25
C ASP A 413 1.40 3.75 -38.01
N LYS A 414 1.81 2.56 -38.49
CA LYS A 414 1.00 1.34 -38.55
C LYS A 414 1.43 0.22 -37.63
N ASP A 415 2.63 0.24 -37.06
CA ASP A 415 3.15 -0.92 -36.35
C ASP A 415 2.74 -0.89 -34.88
N ILE A 416 1.85 -1.81 -34.48
CA ILE A 416 1.47 -2.06 -33.10
C ILE A 416 2.52 -2.97 -32.48
N GLN A 417 3.13 -2.52 -31.41
CA GLN A 417 4.11 -3.29 -30.65
C GLN A 417 3.40 -4.22 -29.65
N LEU A 418 3.90 -5.43 -29.49
CA LEU A 418 3.41 -6.38 -28.49
C LEU A 418 4.44 -6.57 -27.40
N VAL A 419 4.03 -6.36 -26.14
CA VAL A 419 4.88 -6.55 -24.96
C VAL A 419 4.26 -7.58 -24.05
N TYR A 420 5.06 -8.54 -23.59
CA TYR A 420 4.67 -9.48 -22.55
C TYR A 420 5.67 -9.43 -21.38
N ASN A 421 5.20 -9.14 -20.19
CA ASN A 421 6.01 -9.09 -18.96
C ASN A 421 7.38 -8.41 -19.15
N ARG A 422 7.45 -7.22 -19.70
CA ARG A 422 8.68 -6.47 -19.99
C ARG A 422 9.55 -7.04 -21.13
N ARG A 423 9.01 -7.90 -21.99
CA ARG A 423 9.70 -8.36 -23.20
C ARG A 423 8.95 -7.88 -24.43
N LEU A 424 9.66 -7.26 -25.35
CA LEU A 424 9.12 -6.97 -26.68
C LEU A 424 9.01 -8.29 -27.45
N ILE A 425 7.80 -8.59 -27.94
CA ILE A 425 7.52 -9.82 -28.69
C ILE A 425 7.54 -9.48 -30.19
N LYS A 426 8.33 -10.21 -30.92
CA LYS A 426 8.33 -10.15 -32.41
C LYS A 426 7.14 -10.98 -32.90
N THR A 427 6.38 -10.41 -33.82
CA THR A 427 5.22 -11.06 -34.43
C THR A 427 5.50 -11.29 -35.91
N ASP A 428 5.09 -12.43 -36.45
CA ASP A 428 5.11 -12.78 -37.87
C ASP A 428 3.94 -12.17 -38.64
N ALA A 429 2.90 -11.75 -37.96
CA ALA A 429 1.77 -11.01 -38.48
C ALA A 429 1.41 -9.82 -37.60
N ALA A 430 1.04 -8.70 -38.18
CA ALA A 430 0.74 -7.48 -37.44
C ALA A 430 -0.55 -7.59 -36.61
N PRO A 431 -0.58 -7.02 -35.41
CA PRO A 431 -1.82 -6.81 -34.69
C PRO A 431 -2.79 -5.91 -35.46
N VAL A 432 -4.10 -6.17 -35.35
CA VAL A 432 -5.14 -5.43 -36.08
C VAL A 432 -6.04 -4.68 -35.12
N ILE A 433 -6.34 -3.41 -35.39
CA ILE A 433 -7.37 -2.67 -34.70
C ILE A 433 -8.63 -2.67 -35.54
N GLN A 434 -9.72 -3.24 -34.99
CA GLN A 434 -11.04 -3.25 -35.60
C GLN A 434 -12.09 -2.83 -34.58
N ASN A 435 -12.95 -1.88 -34.91
CA ASN A 435 -13.99 -1.35 -34.02
C ASN A 435 -13.45 -0.84 -32.67
N GLY A 436 -12.25 -0.22 -32.66
CA GLY A 436 -11.60 0.27 -31.45
C GLY A 436 -11.01 -0.83 -30.53
N ARG A 437 -10.94 -2.07 -31.01
CA ARG A 437 -10.37 -3.21 -30.29
C ARG A 437 -9.19 -3.80 -31.01
N THR A 438 -8.24 -4.29 -30.22
CA THR A 438 -7.03 -4.92 -30.74
C THR A 438 -7.23 -6.42 -30.85
N PHE A 439 -6.90 -6.94 -32.03
CA PHE A 439 -6.84 -8.36 -32.34
C PHE A 439 -5.40 -8.75 -32.58
N LEU A 440 -5.00 -9.88 -32.06
CA LEU A 440 -3.67 -10.47 -32.25
C LEU A 440 -3.77 -11.80 -32.98
N PRO A 441 -2.76 -12.14 -33.81
CA PRO A 441 -2.66 -13.48 -34.35
C PRO A 441 -2.66 -14.51 -33.21
N LEU A 442 -3.56 -15.47 -33.28
CA LEU A 442 -3.75 -16.45 -32.22
C LEU A 442 -2.47 -17.21 -31.85
N ARG A 443 -1.67 -17.61 -32.86
CA ARG A 443 -0.41 -18.31 -32.64
C ARG A 443 0.54 -17.47 -31.79
N VAL A 444 0.68 -16.18 -32.11
CA VAL A 444 1.53 -15.25 -31.34
C VAL A 444 1.08 -15.16 -29.86
N VAL A 445 -0.22 -15.07 -29.64
CA VAL A 445 -0.78 -15.07 -28.26
C VAL A 445 -0.47 -16.38 -27.56
N ALA A 446 -0.73 -17.51 -28.21
CA ALA A 446 -0.52 -18.83 -27.65
C ALA A 446 0.96 -19.12 -27.34
N ASP A 447 1.85 -18.88 -28.28
CA ASP A 447 3.30 -19.10 -28.12
C ASP A 447 3.88 -18.19 -27.02
N THR A 448 3.43 -16.91 -26.98
CA THR A 448 3.85 -15.94 -25.95
C THR A 448 3.42 -16.36 -24.56
N LEU A 449 2.21 -16.90 -24.42
CA LEU A 449 1.63 -17.28 -23.15
C LEU A 449 1.88 -18.76 -22.79
N GLY A 450 2.54 -19.52 -23.65
CA GLY A 450 2.90 -20.92 -23.43
C GLY A 450 1.75 -21.91 -23.67
N TYR A 451 0.77 -21.56 -24.51
CA TYR A 451 -0.37 -22.43 -24.84
C TYR A 451 -0.09 -23.32 -26.05
N LYS A 452 -0.71 -24.48 -26.06
CA LYS A 452 -0.78 -25.32 -27.25
C LYS A 452 -1.98 -24.90 -28.08
N THR A 453 -1.79 -24.78 -29.38
CA THR A 453 -2.84 -24.46 -30.33
C THR A 453 -3.09 -25.59 -31.29
N GLU A 454 -4.35 -25.91 -31.53
CA GLU A 454 -4.80 -26.85 -32.55
C GLU A 454 -5.80 -26.14 -33.46
N TRP A 455 -5.74 -26.43 -34.71
CA TRP A 455 -6.57 -25.85 -35.75
C TRP A 455 -7.21 -26.92 -36.59
N SER A 456 -8.51 -26.77 -36.86
CA SER A 456 -9.25 -27.65 -37.79
C SER A 456 -9.64 -26.94 -39.10
N ALA A 457 -9.82 -27.70 -40.16
CA ALA A 457 -10.12 -27.20 -41.48
C ALA A 457 -11.45 -26.43 -41.61
N ASP A 458 -12.38 -26.62 -40.66
CA ASP A 458 -13.67 -25.93 -40.58
C ASP A 458 -13.60 -24.57 -39.82
N GLY A 459 -12.38 -24.09 -39.49
CA GLY A 459 -12.16 -22.81 -38.83
C GLY A 459 -12.35 -22.85 -37.30
N GLN A 460 -12.42 -24.02 -36.71
CA GLN A 460 -12.34 -24.16 -35.26
C GLN A 460 -10.91 -24.02 -34.78
N VAL A 461 -10.76 -23.34 -33.66
CA VAL A 461 -9.50 -23.15 -32.96
C VAL A 461 -9.65 -23.64 -31.54
N ARG A 462 -8.74 -24.52 -31.14
CA ARG A 462 -8.60 -24.98 -29.77
C ARG A 462 -7.24 -24.55 -29.25
N PHE A 463 -7.21 -24.03 -28.05
CA PHE A 463 -5.97 -23.75 -27.35
C PHE A 463 -6.10 -24.19 -25.88
N SER A 464 -5.02 -24.77 -25.39
CA SER A 464 -5.00 -25.40 -24.06
C SER A 464 -3.74 -25.06 -23.27
N PHE A 465 -3.90 -24.93 -21.95
CA PHE A 465 -2.83 -24.78 -20.99
C PHE A 465 -3.19 -25.49 -19.69
N GLY A 466 -2.41 -26.49 -19.32
CA GLY A 466 -2.74 -27.35 -18.20
C GLY A 466 -4.11 -28.02 -18.43
N GLU A 467 -5.03 -27.85 -17.49
CA GLU A 467 -6.37 -28.40 -17.54
C GLU A 467 -7.43 -27.44 -18.13
N ILE A 468 -6.99 -26.24 -18.57
CA ILE A 468 -7.88 -25.27 -19.20
C ILE A 468 -7.80 -25.43 -20.71
N GLU A 469 -8.96 -25.65 -21.35
CA GLU A 469 -9.13 -25.70 -22.78
C GLU A 469 -10.15 -24.66 -23.23
N PHE A 470 -9.81 -23.96 -24.30
CA PHE A 470 -10.68 -23.02 -24.98
C PHE A 470 -10.95 -23.46 -26.41
N GLU A 471 -12.17 -23.36 -26.81
CA GLU A 471 -12.59 -23.64 -28.19
C GLU A 471 -13.40 -22.46 -28.73
N MET A 472 -13.05 -21.98 -29.92
CA MET A 472 -13.75 -20.89 -30.61
C MET A 472 -13.72 -21.13 -32.11
N LYS A 473 -14.63 -20.43 -32.84
CA LYS A 473 -14.71 -20.53 -34.30
C LYS A 473 -14.63 -19.15 -34.93
N ALA A 474 -13.86 -19.04 -36.02
CA ALA A 474 -13.82 -17.80 -36.81
C ALA A 474 -15.23 -17.43 -37.29
N GLY A 475 -15.61 -16.15 -37.12
CA GLY A 475 -16.93 -15.61 -37.41
C GLY A 475 -17.99 -15.85 -36.34
N SER A 476 -17.70 -16.62 -35.29
CA SER A 476 -18.62 -16.86 -34.18
C SER A 476 -18.27 -16.00 -32.95
N LYS A 477 -19.29 -15.45 -32.30
CA LYS A 477 -19.14 -14.80 -31.00
C LYS A 477 -19.26 -15.76 -29.81
N GLN A 478 -19.41 -17.04 -30.06
CA GLN A 478 -19.47 -18.07 -29.02
C GLN A 478 -18.12 -18.72 -28.86
N ALA A 479 -17.73 -18.97 -27.60
CA ALA A 479 -16.56 -19.75 -27.23
C ALA A 479 -16.94 -20.71 -26.12
N VAL A 480 -16.22 -21.80 -26.01
CA VAL A 480 -16.40 -22.80 -24.96
C VAL A 480 -15.11 -22.88 -24.13
N ARG A 481 -15.25 -22.79 -22.82
CA ARG A 481 -14.17 -23.04 -21.87
C ARG A 481 -14.42 -24.37 -21.14
N ARG A 482 -13.41 -25.20 -21.09
CA ARG A 482 -13.40 -26.42 -20.28
C ARG A 482 -12.31 -26.32 -19.25
N GLU A 483 -12.65 -26.58 -18.00
CA GLU A 483 -11.72 -26.56 -16.88
C GLU A 483 -12.18 -27.54 -15.81
N HIS A 484 -11.29 -28.45 -15.40
CA HIS A 484 -11.58 -29.49 -14.37
C HIS A 484 -12.89 -30.23 -14.62
N GLY A 485 -13.19 -30.55 -15.88
CA GLY A 485 -14.43 -31.22 -16.27
C GLY A 485 -15.68 -30.36 -16.33
N THR A 486 -15.56 -29.09 -15.94
CA THR A 486 -16.65 -28.10 -16.07
C THR A 486 -16.61 -27.46 -17.46
N VAL A 487 -17.76 -27.38 -18.12
CA VAL A 487 -17.92 -26.72 -19.42
C VAL A 487 -18.68 -25.41 -19.24
N SER A 488 -18.14 -24.32 -19.73
CA SER A 488 -18.77 -23.00 -19.70
C SER A 488 -18.85 -22.41 -21.10
N GLU A 489 -20.04 -21.95 -21.48
CA GLU A 489 -20.23 -21.18 -22.71
C GLU A 489 -19.94 -19.71 -22.44
N LEU A 490 -19.18 -19.09 -23.32
CA LEU A 490 -18.74 -17.70 -23.19
C LEU A 490 -19.18 -16.92 -24.42
N GLN A 491 -19.60 -15.68 -24.18
CA GLN A 491 -19.99 -14.76 -25.25
C GLN A 491 -18.87 -13.77 -25.48
N LEU A 492 -18.30 -13.82 -26.68
CA LEU A 492 -17.32 -12.85 -27.15
C LEU A 492 -17.99 -11.52 -27.53
N GLN A 493 -17.37 -10.40 -27.23
CA GLN A 493 -17.84 -9.11 -27.70
C GLN A 493 -17.68 -8.98 -29.23
N ASP A 494 -16.56 -9.46 -29.77
CA ASP A 494 -16.29 -9.56 -31.20
C ASP A 494 -15.83 -10.96 -31.59
N ALA A 495 -16.24 -11.41 -32.77
CA ALA A 495 -15.83 -12.71 -33.29
C ALA A 495 -14.38 -12.71 -33.76
N PRO A 496 -13.61 -13.78 -33.53
CA PRO A 496 -12.36 -14.03 -34.23
C PRO A 496 -12.59 -14.02 -35.75
N PHE A 497 -11.58 -13.57 -36.51
CA PHE A 497 -11.67 -13.59 -37.99
C PHE A 497 -10.31 -13.91 -38.62
N VAL A 498 -10.32 -14.19 -39.93
CA VAL A 498 -9.08 -14.46 -40.68
C VAL A 498 -8.58 -13.15 -41.25
N HIS A 499 -7.29 -12.81 -40.97
CA HIS A 499 -6.60 -11.67 -41.53
C HIS A 499 -5.23 -12.10 -42.03
N GLU A 500 -4.92 -11.82 -43.33
CA GLU A 500 -3.66 -12.21 -43.96
C GLU A 500 -3.24 -13.69 -43.74
N GLY A 501 -4.23 -14.59 -43.75
CA GLY A 501 -3.98 -16.02 -43.55
C GLY A 501 -3.83 -16.44 -42.10
N HIS A 502 -3.95 -15.52 -41.13
CA HIS A 502 -3.89 -15.80 -39.71
C HIS A 502 -5.26 -15.60 -39.05
N ILE A 503 -5.63 -16.47 -38.11
CA ILE A 503 -6.75 -16.15 -37.22
C ILE A 503 -6.30 -15.13 -36.20
N VAL A 504 -7.04 -14.04 -36.13
CA VAL A 504 -6.87 -12.99 -35.16
C VAL A 504 -8.00 -13.06 -34.11
N VAL A 505 -7.64 -12.92 -32.85
CA VAL A 505 -8.54 -13.02 -31.69
C VAL A 505 -8.55 -11.73 -30.88
N PRO A 506 -9.68 -11.40 -30.21
CA PRO A 506 -9.74 -10.25 -29.32
C PRO A 506 -8.80 -10.47 -28.12
N VAL A 507 -7.66 -9.79 -28.12
CA VAL A 507 -6.56 -10.09 -27.18
C VAL A 507 -6.98 -9.98 -25.72
N ARG A 508 -7.75 -8.94 -25.37
CA ARG A 508 -8.18 -8.72 -23.99
C ARG A 508 -9.02 -9.87 -23.47
N PHE A 509 -10.04 -10.27 -24.23
CA PHE A 509 -10.92 -11.38 -23.83
C PHE A 509 -10.11 -12.66 -23.56
N VAL A 510 -9.27 -13.06 -24.54
CA VAL A 510 -8.49 -14.28 -24.43
C VAL A 510 -7.52 -14.22 -23.24
N ALA A 511 -6.76 -13.14 -23.12
CA ALA A 511 -5.77 -13.01 -22.07
C ALA A 511 -6.39 -12.96 -20.66
N GLU A 512 -7.46 -12.22 -20.48
CA GLU A 512 -8.13 -12.09 -19.16
C GLU A 512 -8.72 -13.43 -18.68
N GLN A 513 -9.18 -14.30 -19.60
CA GLN A 513 -9.67 -15.62 -19.24
C GLN A 513 -8.57 -16.53 -18.64
N PHE A 514 -7.32 -16.20 -18.88
CA PHE A 514 -6.16 -16.95 -18.40
C PHE A 514 -5.38 -16.24 -17.28
N GLY A 515 -5.96 -15.21 -16.68
CA GLY A 515 -5.35 -14.49 -15.57
C GLY A 515 -4.25 -13.51 -15.99
N PHE A 516 -4.31 -13.02 -17.24
CA PHE A 516 -3.45 -11.93 -17.71
C PHE A 516 -4.20 -10.61 -17.70
N HIS A 517 -3.47 -9.54 -17.50
CA HIS A 517 -3.96 -8.17 -17.64
C HIS A 517 -3.48 -7.60 -18.99
N VAL A 518 -4.40 -7.01 -19.73
CA VAL A 518 -4.10 -6.42 -21.06
C VAL A 518 -4.35 -4.93 -21.05
N GLN A 519 -3.36 -4.19 -21.50
CA GLN A 519 -3.39 -2.75 -21.54
C GLN A 519 -2.91 -2.20 -22.89
N TRP A 520 -3.59 -1.17 -23.41
CA TRP A 520 -3.17 -0.39 -24.54
C TRP A 520 -2.39 0.83 -24.10
N ILE A 521 -1.23 1.07 -24.71
CA ILE A 521 -0.39 2.25 -24.49
C ILE A 521 -0.40 3.09 -25.75
N THR A 522 -1.14 4.19 -25.70
CA THR A 522 -1.35 5.07 -26.85
C THR A 522 -0.04 5.68 -27.36
N GLU A 523 0.79 6.18 -26.43
CA GLU A 523 2.05 6.85 -26.75
C GLU A 523 3.07 5.95 -27.42
N ALA A 524 3.03 4.66 -27.11
CA ALA A 524 3.92 3.66 -27.69
C ALA A 524 3.24 2.80 -28.77
N ARG A 525 1.95 3.00 -29.05
CA ARG A 525 1.12 2.10 -29.86
C ARG A 525 1.38 0.63 -29.51
N ALA A 526 1.34 0.32 -28.24
CA ALA A 526 1.71 -0.99 -27.74
C ALA A 526 0.55 -1.67 -27.01
N VAL A 527 0.39 -2.97 -27.25
CA VAL A 527 -0.40 -3.88 -26.41
C VAL A 527 0.55 -4.48 -25.38
N VAL A 528 0.27 -4.23 -24.12
CA VAL A 528 1.02 -4.80 -23.02
C VAL A 528 0.17 -5.87 -22.35
N ILE A 529 0.67 -7.10 -22.35
CA ILE A 529 0.10 -8.23 -21.63
C ILE A 529 0.99 -8.50 -20.42
N ARG A 530 0.39 -8.60 -19.24
CA ARG A 530 1.10 -8.87 -17.99
C ARG A 530 0.41 -9.97 -17.21
N ASP A 531 1.16 -10.77 -16.50
CA ASP A 531 0.60 -11.62 -15.47
C ASP A 531 -0.12 -10.75 -14.44
N GLN A 532 -1.33 -11.10 -14.05
CA GLN A 532 -2.05 -10.40 -12.99
C GLN A 532 -1.28 -10.54 -11.68
N ILE A 533 -0.76 -11.73 -11.41
CA ILE A 533 0.05 -12.06 -10.24
C ILE A 533 1.43 -12.52 -10.70
N TYR A 534 2.49 -11.96 -10.13
CA TYR A 534 3.87 -12.35 -10.41
C TYR A 534 4.27 -13.53 -9.52
N VAL A 535 4.71 -14.62 -10.15
CA VAL A 535 5.25 -15.75 -9.39
C VAL A 535 6.59 -15.35 -8.77
N ARG A 536 6.71 -15.43 -7.46
CA ARG A 536 7.98 -15.24 -6.76
C ARG A 536 8.84 -16.49 -7.00
N TYR A 537 9.93 -16.32 -7.73
CA TYR A 537 10.94 -17.37 -7.80
C TYR A 537 11.75 -17.37 -6.49
N ALA A 538 11.68 -18.46 -5.73
CA ALA A 538 12.75 -18.77 -4.79
C ALA A 538 14.08 -18.82 -5.57
N ALA A 539 15.15 -18.29 -4.97
CA ALA A 539 16.47 -18.10 -5.60
C ALA A 539 17.21 -19.40 -5.99
N THR A 540 16.51 -20.40 -6.48
CA THR A 540 17.06 -21.65 -7.01
C THR A 540 16.72 -21.73 -8.48
N GLY A 541 17.73 -21.44 -9.32
CA GLY A 541 17.63 -21.46 -10.77
C GLY A 541 17.16 -22.81 -11.30
N SER A 542 15.89 -22.92 -11.58
CA SER A 542 15.34 -23.96 -12.43
C SER A 542 13.95 -23.58 -12.94
N HIS A 543 13.70 -23.99 -14.14
CA HIS A 543 12.56 -23.79 -15.03
C HIS A 543 11.17 -23.75 -14.36
N PHE A 544 10.28 -22.95 -14.97
CA PHE A 544 8.88 -22.76 -14.65
C PHE A 544 8.17 -24.03 -14.17
N PRO A 545 7.66 -24.08 -12.94
CA PRO A 545 6.60 -25.02 -12.64
C PRO A 545 5.26 -24.47 -13.14
N PRO A 546 4.33 -25.32 -13.60
CA PRO A 546 2.99 -24.88 -13.97
C PRO A 546 2.26 -24.34 -12.73
N ARG A 547 1.52 -23.24 -12.93
CA ARG A 547 0.56 -22.73 -11.94
C ARG A 547 -0.44 -23.85 -11.61
N ARG A 548 -0.68 -24.06 -10.32
CA ARG A 548 -1.78 -24.90 -9.82
C ARG A 548 -3.10 -24.18 -9.98
#